data_bd523af4421a4b6a628f16b781ac7b4d
#
_entry.id   bd523af4421a4b6a628f16b781ac7b4d
#
_cell.length_a   1.000
_cell.length_b   1.000
_cell.length_c   1.000
_cell.angle_alpha   90.00
_cell.angle_beta   90.00
_cell.angle_gamma   90.00
#
_symmetry.space_group_name_H-M   'P 1'
#
loop_
_entity.id
_entity.type
_entity.pdbx_description
1 polymer ?
#
loop_
_entity_poly.entity_id
_entity_poly.type
_entity_poly.pdbx_seq_one_letter_code
_entity_poly.pdbx_strand_id
1 'polypeptide(L)'
;VHGVSRIFATWFDVRVTPSGLCQLFARQAARAAPAVVEIERHVRTSGVVGMDETTIRQNGDLAWAWLARTDKASLFRIELSRGAWVAEEMLGKDFKGIVCSDFYGAYTRMGEWEHGYCNAHTIREAKKIAEVTGDADAVRFCERLRSIFAEGQKAQVSGDADEREHVRRRMDYLIGSTRFSHLPDVTRLQRR
;
A
#
# COMPACT_ATOMS: atom_id res chain seq x y z
N VAL A 1 -3.85 -4.46 27.05
CA VAL A 1 -2.80 -4.23 28.07
C VAL A 1 -2.78 -5.35 29.12
N HIS A 2 -3.98 -5.83 29.60
CA HIS A 2 -4.04 -6.93 30.60
C HIS A 2 -3.36 -8.23 30.13
N GLY A 3 -3.51 -8.62 28.84
CA GLY A 3 -2.83 -9.79 28.29
C GLY A 3 -1.31 -9.66 28.32
N VAL A 4 -0.79 -8.47 28.01
CA VAL A 4 0.65 -8.18 28.06
C VAL A 4 1.19 -8.26 29.50
N SER A 5 0.47 -7.68 30.46
CA SER A 5 0.83 -7.76 31.90
C SER A 5 0.93 -9.24 32.36
N ARG A 6 0.00 -10.08 31.93
CA ARG A 6 -0.01 -11.51 32.23
C ARG A 6 1.17 -12.25 31.59
N ILE A 7 1.52 -11.94 30.34
CA ILE A 7 2.70 -12.51 29.65
C ILE A 7 3.98 -12.19 30.44
N PHE A 8 4.17 -10.93 30.84
CA PHE A 8 5.32 -10.52 31.65
C PHE A 8 5.41 -11.30 32.96
N ALA A 9 4.29 -11.47 33.66
CA ALA A 9 4.27 -12.24 34.90
C ALA A 9 4.55 -13.73 34.69
N THR A 10 4.00 -14.34 33.62
CA THR A 10 4.07 -15.78 33.40
C THR A 10 5.41 -16.22 32.79
N TRP A 11 5.96 -15.44 31.86
CA TRP A 11 7.15 -15.84 31.10
C TRP A 11 8.45 -15.27 31.63
N PHE A 12 8.38 -14.11 32.30
CA PHE A 12 9.57 -13.39 32.75
C PHE A 12 9.61 -13.16 34.26
N ASP A 13 8.60 -13.63 35.00
CA ASP A 13 8.42 -13.37 36.43
C ASP A 13 8.48 -11.86 36.81
N VAL A 14 8.04 -11.02 35.84
CA VAL A 14 8.01 -9.56 36.02
C VAL A 14 6.57 -9.11 36.24
N ARG A 15 6.29 -8.57 37.44
CA ARG A 15 4.96 -8.06 37.77
C ARG A 15 4.84 -6.57 37.36
N VAL A 16 4.14 -6.33 36.25
CA VAL A 16 3.82 -4.98 35.76
C VAL A 16 2.31 -4.81 35.75
N THR A 17 1.83 -3.75 36.38
CA THR A 17 0.38 -3.45 36.34
C THR A 17 -0.05 -2.95 34.97
N PRO A 18 -1.30 -3.15 34.54
CA PRO A 18 -1.83 -2.59 33.31
C PRO A 18 -1.64 -1.07 33.18
N SER A 19 -1.88 -0.33 34.27
CA SER A 19 -1.65 1.13 34.28
C SER A 19 -0.17 1.50 34.17
N GLY A 20 0.72 0.74 34.79
CA GLY A 20 2.17 0.92 34.64
C GLY A 20 2.63 0.73 33.21
N LEU A 21 2.08 -0.29 32.50
CA LEU A 21 2.34 -0.48 31.07
C LEU A 21 1.82 0.68 30.23
N CYS A 22 0.60 1.17 30.49
CA CYS A 22 0.07 2.35 29.79
C CYS A 22 0.98 3.57 29.95
N GLN A 23 1.43 3.85 31.20
CA GLN A 23 2.36 4.94 31.46
C GLN A 23 3.71 4.74 30.76
N LEU A 24 4.22 3.51 30.73
CA LEU A 24 5.46 3.19 30.01
C LEU A 24 5.29 3.48 28.51
N PHE A 25 4.23 2.99 27.89
CA PHE A 25 3.96 3.26 26.47
C PHE A 25 3.81 4.75 26.18
N ALA A 26 3.08 5.50 27.03
CA ALA A 26 2.95 6.95 26.87
C ALA A 26 4.30 7.67 26.92
N ARG A 27 5.18 7.29 27.89
CA ARG A 27 6.53 7.84 27.96
C ARG A 27 7.38 7.49 26.74
N GLN A 28 7.31 6.25 26.25
CA GLN A 28 8.07 5.85 25.06
C GLN A 28 7.53 6.54 23.80
N ALA A 29 6.22 6.69 23.67
CA ALA A 29 5.60 7.45 22.57
C ALA A 29 6.08 8.91 22.55
N ALA A 30 6.11 9.57 23.73
CA ALA A 30 6.63 10.94 23.84
C ALA A 30 8.12 11.03 23.43
N ARG A 31 8.94 10.04 23.82
CA ARG A 31 10.36 9.97 23.42
C ARG A 31 10.54 9.69 21.92
N ALA A 32 9.63 8.94 21.31
CA ALA A 32 9.67 8.62 19.89
C ALA A 32 9.11 9.74 19.00
N ALA A 33 8.39 10.71 19.55
CA ALA A 33 7.74 11.77 18.78
C ALA A 33 8.69 12.52 17.80
N PRO A 34 9.94 12.89 18.16
CA PRO A 34 10.85 13.52 17.21
C PRO A 34 11.19 12.62 16.02
N ALA A 35 11.35 11.30 16.24
CA ALA A 35 11.61 10.35 15.16
C ALA A 35 10.39 10.19 14.24
N VAL A 36 9.17 10.24 14.79
CA VAL A 36 7.93 10.22 13.97
C VAL A 36 7.85 11.44 13.07
N VAL A 37 8.19 12.63 13.57
CA VAL A 37 8.25 13.86 12.77
C VAL A 37 9.25 13.73 11.61
N GLU A 38 10.41 13.13 11.87
CA GLU A 38 11.41 12.91 10.83
C GLU A 38 10.94 11.89 9.76
N ILE A 39 10.28 10.80 10.19
CA ILE A 39 9.65 9.84 9.28
C ILE A 39 8.59 10.53 8.42
N GLU A 40 7.74 11.34 9.01
CA GLU A 40 6.71 12.10 8.32
C GLU A 40 7.33 13.06 7.27
N ARG A 41 8.36 13.80 7.67
CA ARG A 41 9.10 14.67 6.75
C ARG A 41 9.70 13.86 5.59
N HIS A 42 10.29 12.70 5.87
CA HIS A 42 10.86 11.83 4.84
C HIS A 42 9.79 11.33 3.86
N VAL A 43 8.64 10.88 4.36
CA VAL A 43 7.50 10.46 3.52
C VAL A 43 7.05 11.59 2.61
N ARG A 44 6.86 12.79 3.15
CA ARG A 44 6.39 13.98 2.43
C ARG A 44 7.37 14.49 1.36
N THR A 45 8.65 14.17 1.49
CA THR A 45 9.68 14.58 0.51
C THR A 45 10.11 13.46 -0.42
N SER A 46 9.50 12.28 -0.32
CA SER A 46 9.83 11.14 -1.18
C SER A 46 9.20 11.27 -2.55
N GLY A 47 9.90 10.82 -3.59
CA GLY A 47 9.37 10.83 -4.96
C GLY A 47 8.28 9.78 -5.22
N VAL A 48 8.26 8.70 -4.43
CA VAL A 48 7.26 7.62 -4.52
C VAL A 48 6.85 7.18 -3.14
N VAL A 49 5.55 7.11 -2.89
CA VAL A 49 4.97 6.64 -1.63
C VAL A 49 3.92 5.57 -1.92
N GLY A 50 4.09 4.39 -1.32
CA GLY A 50 3.05 3.36 -1.29
C GLY A 50 2.05 3.68 -0.18
N MET A 51 0.75 3.68 -0.50
CA MET A 51 -0.31 3.87 0.49
C MET A 51 -1.26 2.68 0.52
N ASP A 52 -1.68 2.33 1.72
CA ASP A 52 -2.64 1.25 1.98
C ASP A 52 -3.35 1.52 3.31
N GLU A 53 -4.53 0.94 3.52
CA GLU A 53 -5.22 1.02 4.79
C GLU A 53 -5.90 -0.31 5.15
N THR A 54 -6.00 -0.57 6.43
CA THR A 54 -6.70 -1.75 6.95
C THR A 54 -7.59 -1.40 8.14
N THR A 55 -8.64 -2.19 8.33
CA THR A 55 -9.54 -2.00 9.48
C THR A 55 -8.89 -2.51 10.77
N ILE A 56 -9.08 -1.76 11.83
CA ILE A 56 -8.74 -2.16 13.20
C ILE A 56 -9.89 -1.86 14.16
N ARG A 57 -9.80 -2.35 15.38
CA ARG A 57 -10.71 -1.95 16.47
C ARG A 57 -9.96 -1.05 17.45
N GLN A 58 -10.52 0.13 17.71
CA GLN A 58 -10.03 1.06 18.72
C GLN A 58 -11.14 1.29 19.75
N ASN A 59 -10.94 0.82 20.98
CA ASN A 59 -11.93 0.87 22.05
C ASN A 59 -13.30 0.25 21.71
N GLY A 60 -13.32 -0.74 20.81
CA GLY A 60 -14.56 -1.37 20.31
C GLY A 60 -15.09 -0.77 19.01
N ASP A 61 -14.75 0.46 18.68
CA ASP A 61 -15.17 1.14 17.46
C ASP A 61 -14.32 0.72 16.25
N LEU A 62 -14.91 0.80 15.06
CA LEU A 62 -14.20 0.59 13.81
C LEU A 62 -13.29 1.79 13.55
N ALA A 63 -12.02 1.51 13.36
CA ALA A 63 -11.01 2.48 12.97
C ALA A 63 -10.19 1.95 11.78
N TRP A 64 -9.37 2.80 11.19
CA TRP A 64 -8.54 2.50 10.04
C TRP A 64 -7.08 2.77 10.39
N ALA A 65 -6.23 1.77 10.22
CA ALA A 65 -4.79 1.93 10.27
C ALA A 65 -4.30 2.23 8.85
N TRP A 66 -3.89 3.45 8.63
CA TRP A 66 -3.32 3.94 7.40
C TRP A 66 -1.81 3.74 7.40
N LEU A 67 -1.26 3.36 6.27
CA LEU A 67 0.17 3.20 6.02
C LEU A 67 0.59 4.10 4.87
N ALA A 68 1.63 4.91 5.08
CA ALA A 68 2.40 5.53 4.01
C ALA A 68 3.83 4.99 4.06
N ARG A 69 4.28 4.34 2.98
CA ARG A 69 5.55 3.62 2.93
C ARG A 69 6.44 4.14 1.81
N THR A 70 7.72 4.33 2.12
CA THR A 70 8.80 4.55 1.16
C THR A 70 9.76 3.35 1.14
N ASP A 71 10.87 3.45 0.43
CA ASP A 71 11.97 2.48 0.47
C ASP A 71 12.68 2.42 1.83
N LYS A 72 12.64 3.51 2.61
CA LYS A 72 13.39 3.68 3.86
C LYS A 72 12.54 3.79 5.11
N ALA A 73 11.27 4.16 4.99
CA ALA A 73 10.43 4.47 6.14
C ALA A 73 8.98 4.02 5.95
N SER A 74 8.31 3.77 7.07
CA SER A 74 6.87 3.50 7.12
C SER A 74 6.24 4.39 8.18
N LEU A 75 5.26 5.21 7.78
CA LEU A 75 4.46 6.05 8.63
C LEU A 75 3.08 5.41 8.82
N PHE A 76 2.68 5.20 10.06
CA PHE A 76 1.36 4.70 10.40
C PHE A 76 0.53 5.80 11.06
N ARG A 77 -0.75 5.81 10.73
CA ARG A 77 -1.75 6.68 11.35
C ARG A 77 -3.03 5.89 11.60
N ILE A 78 -3.64 6.10 12.76
CA ILE A 78 -4.92 5.49 13.11
C ILE A 78 -5.99 6.57 13.10
N GLU A 79 -7.06 6.35 12.32
CA GLU A 79 -8.17 7.27 12.16
C GLU A 79 -9.52 6.55 12.21
N LEU A 80 -10.55 7.23 12.69
CA LEU A 80 -11.92 6.72 12.65
C LEU A 80 -12.54 6.84 11.24
N SER A 81 -11.85 7.50 10.33
CA SER A 81 -12.32 7.75 8.97
C SER A 81 -11.49 7.01 7.93
N ARG A 82 -12.16 6.53 6.87
CA ARG A 82 -11.55 6.07 5.63
C ARG A 82 -11.53 7.16 4.55
N GLY A 83 -11.78 8.42 4.92
CA GLY A 83 -11.83 9.54 3.97
C GLY A 83 -10.48 9.86 3.33
N ALA A 84 -10.50 10.31 2.08
CA ALA A 84 -9.32 10.68 1.31
C ALA A 84 -8.45 11.77 1.98
N TRP A 85 -9.08 12.63 2.76
CA TRP A 85 -8.40 13.68 3.53
C TRP A 85 -7.29 13.15 4.44
N VAL A 86 -7.41 11.90 4.91
CA VAL A 86 -6.36 11.28 5.75
C VAL A 86 -5.07 11.08 4.95
N ALA A 87 -5.17 10.60 3.70
CA ALA A 87 -4.03 10.49 2.81
C ALA A 87 -3.40 11.86 2.52
N GLU A 88 -4.22 12.89 2.26
CA GLU A 88 -3.73 14.26 2.04
C GLU A 88 -2.98 14.82 3.25
N GLU A 89 -3.50 14.62 4.45
CA GLU A 89 -2.82 15.06 5.66
C GLU A 89 -1.51 14.31 5.92
N MET A 90 -1.46 13.01 5.64
CA MET A 90 -0.24 12.22 5.78
C MET A 90 0.85 12.65 4.79
N LEU A 91 0.48 12.88 3.54
CA LEU A 91 1.40 13.28 2.48
C LEU A 91 1.73 14.78 2.53
N GLY A 92 0.81 15.60 3.01
CA GLY A 92 0.89 17.06 2.96
C GLY A 92 0.38 17.63 1.64
N LYS A 93 -0.14 18.85 1.68
CA LYS A 93 -0.76 19.53 0.53
C LYS A 93 0.20 19.80 -0.64
N ASP A 94 1.48 19.90 -0.34
CA ASP A 94 2.52 20.19 -1.32
C ASP A 94 3.18 18.95 -1.91
N PHE A 95 2.70 17.75 -1.56
CA PHE A 95 3.24 16.50 -2.10
C PHE A 95 2.95 16.40 -3.60
N LYS A 96 4.02 16.21 -4.39
CA LYS A 96 3.96 16.13 -5.87
C LYS A 96 4.60 14.86 -6.42
N GLY A 97 4.84 13.87 -5.56
CA GLY A 97 5.37 12.58 -5.96
C GLY A 97 4.32 11.64 -6.53
N ILE A 98 4.69 10.41 -6.69
CA ILE A 98 3.81 9.32 -7.14
C ILE A 98 3.24 8.60 -5.93
N VAL A 99 1.92 8.49 -5.85
CA VAL A 99 1.23 7.65 -4.86
C VAL A 99 0.89 6.30 -5.48
N CYS A 100 1.48 5.24 -4.96
CA CYS A 100 1.17 3.87 -5.35
C CYS A 100 0.17 3.25 -4.37
N SER A 101 -1.05 2.94 -4.80
CA SER A 101 -2.07 2.34 -3.94
C SER A 101 -2.88 1.26 -4.65
N ASP A 102 -3.86 0.70 -3.97
CA ASP A 102 -4.89 -0.12 -4.57
C ASP A 102 -5.86 0.73 -5.42
N PHE A 103 -6.98 0.12 -5.81
CA PHE A 103 -8.01 0.76 -6.65
C PHE A 103 -9.03 1.59 -5.85
N TYR A 104 -8.77 1.88 -4.58
CA TYR A 104 -9.68 2.70 -3.79
C TYR A 104 -9.68 4.16 -4.26
N GLY A 105 -10.88 4.67 -4.57
CA GLY A 105 -11.04 5.97 -5.21
C GLY A 105 -10.61 7.19 -4.37
N ALA A 106 -10.30 6.99 -3.10
CA ALA A 106 -9.74 8.05 -2.26
C ALA A 106 -8.38 8.54 -2.74
N TYR A 107 -7.56 7.64 -3.31
CA TYR A 107 -6.22 7.98 -3.77
C TYR A 107 -6.17 8.64 -5.15
N THR A 108 -7.24 8.48 -5.95
CA THR A 108 -7.29 8.98 -7.35
C THR A 108 -8.06 10.28 -7.51
N ARG A 109 -8.78 10.72 -6.47
CA ARG A 109 -9.72 11.86 -6.57
C ARG A 109 -9.22 13.14 -5.91
N MET A 110 -8.16 13.08 -5.13
CA MET A 110 -7.67 14.17 -4.29
C MET A 110 -6.16 14.28 -4.42
N GLY A 111 -5.64 15.49 -4.22
CA GLY A 111 -4.21 15.76 -4.33
C GLY A 111 -3.74 16.07 -5.75
N GLU A 112 -2.59 16.75 -5.84
CA GLU A 112 -1.91 17.08 -7.10
C GLU A 112 -0.81 16.06 -7.46
N TRP A 113 -0.84 14.88 -6.81
CA TRP A 113 0.14 13.81 -7.06
C TRP A 113 -0.21 12.97 -8.29
N GLU A 114 0.80 12.38 -8.89
CA GLU A 114 0.60 11.29 -9.84
C GLU A 114 0.18 10.01 -9.12
N HIS A 115 -0.74 9.26 -9.70
CA HIS A 115 -1.21 8.00 -9.12
C HIS A 115 -0.71 6.80 -9.93
N GLY A 116 -0.10 5.84 -9.22
CA GLY A 116 0.26 4.53 -9.75
C GLY A 116 -0.49 3.40 -9.02
N TYR A 117 -0.88 2.37 -9.76
CA TYR A 117 -1.52 1.22 -9.13
C TYR A 117 -0.49 0.24 -8.57
N CYS A 118 -0.77 -0.29 -7.38
CA CYS A 118 0.07 -1.29 -6.74
C CYS A 118 0.07 -2.59 -7.56
N ASN A 119 1.24 -3.01 -8.03
CA ASN A 119 1.41 -4.23 -8.83
C ASN A 119 0.84 -5.47 -8.15
N ALA A 120 0.99 -5.60 -6.82
CA ALA A 120 0.48 -6.72 -6.06
C ALA A 120 -1.06 -6.78 -6.07
N HIS A 121 -1.72 -5.61 -5.94
CA HIS A 121 -3.18 -5.51 -6.02
C HIS A 121 -3.67 -5.77 -7.46
N THR A 122 -2.98 -5.25 -8.45
CA THR A 122 -3.30 -5.48 -9.87
C THR A 122 -3.21 -6.96 -10.24
N ILE A 123 -2.15 -7.66 -9.81
CA ILE A 123 -2.02 -9.12 -10.00
C ILE A 123 -3.14 -9.88 -9.27
N ARG A 124 -3.45 -9.50 -8.04
CA ARG A 124 -4.50 -10.15 -7.24
C ARG A 124 -5.87 -10.02 -7.90
N GLU A 125 -6.19 -8.84 -8.44
CA GLU A 125 -7.43 -8.61 -9.16
C GLU A 125 -7.48 -9.40 -10.48
N ALA A 126 -6.41 -9.39 -11.28
CA ALA A 126 -6.31 -10.19 -12.49
C ALA A 126 -6.48 -11.70 -12.21
N LYS A 127 -5.86 -12.20 -11.14
CA LYS A 127 -6.00 -13.60 -10.70
C LYS A 127 -7.44 -13.91 -10.29
N LYS A 128 -8.08 -13.03 -9.54
CA LYS A 128 -9.48 -13.19 -9.15
C LYS A 128 -10.42 -13.24 -10.35
N ILE A 129 -10.20 -12.38 -11.36
CA ILE A 129 -10.97 -12.39 -12.60
C ILE A 129 -10.81 -13.75 -13.31
N ALA A 130 -9.57 -14.24 -13.43
CA ALA A 130 -9.29 -15.53 -14.06
C ALA A 130 -9.97 -16.70 -13.31
N GLU A 131 -9.92 -16.70 -11.99
CA GLU A 131 -10.54 -17.75 -11.14
C GLU A 131 -12.07 -17.73 -11.21
N VAL A 132 -12.68 -16.55 -11.22
CA VAL A 132 -14.15 -16.41 -11.24
C VAL A 132 -14.74 -16.70 -12.61
N THR A 133 -14.07 -16.29 -13.68
CA THR A 133 -14.58 -16.50 -15.05
C THR A 133 -14.25 -17.87 -15.61
N GLY A 134 -13.14 -18.47 -15.19
CA GLY A 134 -12.59 -19.68 -15.81
C GLY A 134 -12.18 -19.50 -17.28
N ASP A 135 -12.19 -18.27 -17.79
CA ASP A 135 -11.91 -17.94 -19.17
C ASP A 135 -10.41 -18.03 -19.49
N ALA A 136 -10.07 -18.73 -20.59
CA ALA A 136 -8.69 -18.95 -20.99
C ALA A 136 -7.95 -17.64 -21.33
N ASP A 137 -8.63 -16.62 -21.82
CA ASP A 137 -8.03 -15.33 -22.11
C ASP A 137 -7.83 -14.50 -20.84
N ALA A 138 -8.70 -14.63 -19.82
CA ALA A 138 -8.46 -14.04 -18.50
C ALA A 138 -7.23 -14.65 -17.82
N VAL A 139 -7.06 -15.98 -17.90
CA VAL A 139 -5.87 -16.68 -17.39
C VAL A 139 -4.62 -16.18 -18.11
N ARG A 140 -4.62 -16.11 -19.44
CA ARG A 140 -3.49 -15.60 -20.23
C ARG A 140 -3.16 -14.14 -19.93
N PHE A 141 -4.16 -13.30 -19.71
CA PHE A 141 -3.96 -11.91 -19.29
C PHE A 141 -3.20 -11.86 -17.95
N CYS A 142 -3.66 -12.62 -16.94
CA CYS A 142 -3.03 -12.70 -15.65
C CYS A 142 -1.57 -13.18 -15.71
N GLU A 143 -1.31 -14.24 -16.50
CA GLU A 143 0.05 -14.78 -16.69
C GLU A 143 0.98 -13.77 -17.36
N ARG A 144 0.53 -13.10 -18.43
CA ARG A 144 1.31 -12.05 -19.11
C ARG A 144 1.61 -10.89 -18.19
N LEU A 145 0.62 -10.42 -17.44
CA LEU A 145 0.81 -9.33 -16.47
C LEU A 145 1.86 -9.69 -15.42
N ARG A 146 1.81 -10.90 -14.87
CA ARG A 146 2.81 -11.40 -13.91
C ARG A 146 4.21 -11.48 -14.52
N SER A 147 4.34 -11.98 -15.77
CA SER A 147 5.62 -12.02 -16.48
C SER A 147 6.21 -10.62 -16.66
N ILE A 148 5.41 -9.66 -17.11
CA ILE A 148 5.85 -8.28 -17.33
C ILE A 148 6.32 -7.64 -16.01
N PHE A 149 5.59 -7.83 -14.91
CA PHE A 149 6.02 -7.29 -13.61
C PHE A 149 7.31 -7.96 -13.10
N ALA A 150 7.48 -9.27 -13.31
CA ALA A 150 8.72 -9.96 -12.93
C ALA A 150 9.92 -9.48 -13.75
N GLU A 151 9.73 -9.22 -15.03
CA GLU A 151 10.76 -8.63 -15.89
C GLU A 151 11.06 -7.18 -15.49
N GLY A 152 10.02 -6.39 -15.15
CA GLY A 152 10.18 -5.03 -14.65
C GLY A 152 11.01 -4.96 -13.37
N GLN A 153 10.83 -5.91 -12.45
CA GLN A 153 11.66 -6.00 -11.25
C GLN A 153 13.13 -6.28 -11.59
N LYS A 154 13.41 -7.17 -12.56
CA LYS A 154 14.77 -7.45 -13.02
C LYS A 154 15.39 -6.23 -13.68
N ALA A 155 14.69 -5.58 -14.59
CA ALA A 155 15.12 -4.35 -15.27
C ALA A 155 15.35 -3.17 -14.30
N GLN A 156 14.64 -3.15 -13.18
CA GLN A 156 14.88 -2.17 -12.12
C GLN A 156 16.21 -2.45 -11.40
N VAL A 157 16.52 -3.71 -11.12
CA VAL A 157 17.74 -4.12 -10.43
C VAL A 157 18.97 -3.97 -11.33
N SER A 158 18.87 -4.37 -12.62
CA SER A 158 19.97 -4.22 -13.59
C SER A 158 20.29 -2.76 -13.91
N GLY A 159 19.27 -1.89 -13.85
CA GLY A 159 19.39 -0.51 -14.26
C GLY A 159 19.44 -0.31 -15.77
N ASP A 160 19.34 -1.37 -16.58
CA ASP A 160 19.41 -1.34 -18.03
C ASP A 160 18.22 -0.60 -18.64
N ALA A 161 18.50 0.39 -19.49
CA ALA A 161 17.49 1.22 -20.13
C ALA A 161 16.71 0.47 -21.21
N ASP A 162 17.38 -0.42 -21.95
CA ASP A 162 16.75 -1.19 -23.02
C ASP A 162 15.81 -2.25 -22.45
N GLU A 163 16.19 -2.89 -21.35
CA GLU A 163 15.28 -3.81 -20.62
C GLU A 163 14.04 -3.08 -20.10
N ARG A 164 14.20 -1.89 -19.53
CA ARG A 164 13.07 -1.08 -19.05
C ARG A 164 12.15 -0.67 -20.19
N GLU A 165 12.70 -0.24 -21.32
CA GLU A 165 11.93 0.12 -22.50
C GLU A 165 11.24 -1.10 -23.11
N HIS A 166 11.86 -2.28 -23.08
CA HIS A 166 11.24 -3.52 -23.51
C HIS A 166 10.01 -3.86 -22.64
N VAL A 167 10.15 -3.79 -21.32
CA VAL A 167 9.06 -4.04 -20.36
C VAL A 167 7.92 -3.04 -20.58
N ARG A 168 8.23 -1.75 -20.77
CA ARG A 168 7.23 -0.72 -21.06
C ARG A 168 6.43 -1.05 -22.30
N ARG A 169 7.09 -1.35 -23.42
CA ARG A 169 6.41 -1.73 -24.68
C ARG A 169 5.52 -2.96 -24.54
N ARG A 170 5.94 -3.94 -23.76
CA ARG A 170 5.13 -5.14 -23.48
C ARG A 170 3.88 -4.78 -22.64
N MET A 171 4.01 -3.90 -21.69
CA MET A 171 2.88 -3.41 -20.89
C MET A 171 1.91 -2.63 -21.76
N ASP A 172 2.40 -1.69 -22.57
CA ASP A 172 1.57 -0.88 -23.50
C ASP A 172 0.80 -1.79 -24.47
N TYR A 173 1.45 -2.83 -25.00
CA TYR A 173 0.79 -3.82 -25.85
C TYR A 173 -0.29 -4.60 -25.09
N LEU A 174 -0.04 -5.01 -23.84
CA LEU A 174 -1.03 -5.74 -23.04
C LEU A 174 -2.24 -4.85 -22.70
N ILE A 175 -2.00 -3.59 -22.34
CA ILE A 175 -3.04 -2.61 -22.01
C ILE A 175 -3.85 -2.25 -23.27
N GLY A 176 -3.20 -2.02 -24.40
CA GLY A 176 -3.86 -1.67 -25.67
C GLY A 176 -4.52 -2.83 -26.41
N SER A 177 -4.36 -4.07 -25.92
CA SER A 177 -4.86 -5.25 -26.62
C SER A 177 -6.37 -5.36 -26.58
N THR A 178 -7.01 -5.40 -27.76
CA THR A 178 -8.45 -5.64 -27.92
C THR A 178 -8.85 -7.11 -27.76
N ARG A 179 -7.88 -8.03 -27.65
CA ARG A 179 -8.11 -9.46 -27.48
C ARG A 179 -9.03 -9.78 -26.30
N PHE A 180 -8.97 -8.96 -25.26
CA PHE A 180 -9.72 -9.16 -24.01
C PHE A 180 -11.04 -8.38 -23.96
N SER A 181 -11.47 -7.76 -25.07
CA SER A 181 -12.65 -6.89 -25.14
C SER A 181 -13.96 -7.58 -24.77
N HIS A 182 -14.03 -8.92 -24.90
CA HIS A 182 -15.18 -9.73 -24.46
C HIS A 182 -15.24 -9.96 -22.95
N LEU A 183 -14.20 -9.56 -22.22
CA LEU A 183 -14.09 -9.68 -20.76
C LEU A 183 -14.17 -8.30 -20.10
N PRO A 184 -15.35 -7.85 -19.65
CA PRO A 184 -15.56 -6.50 -19.13
C PRO A 184 -14.64 -6.14 -17.94
N ASP A 185 -14.36 -7.11 -17.06
CA ASP A 185 -13.52 -6.89 -15.88
C ASP A 185 -12.03 -6.79 -16.24
N VAL A 186 -11.54 -7.55 -17.22
CA VAL A 186 -10.18 -7.40 -17.77
C VAL A 186 -10.06 -6.03 -18.45
N THR A 187 -11.05 -5.65 -19.27
CA THR A 187 -11.07 -4.35 -19.94
C THR A 187 -11.09 -3.19 -18.95
N ARG A 188 -11.80 -3.34 -17.84
CA ARG A 188 -11.78 -2.36 -16.76
C ARG A 188 -10.40 -2.26 -16.11
N LEU A 189 -9.72 -3.39 -15.92
CA LEU A 189 -8.37 -3.43 -15.36
C LEU A 189 -7.33 -2.82 -16.31
N GLN A 190 -7.46 -3.02 -17.63
CA GLN A 190 -6.61 -2.40 -18.65
C GLN A 190 -6.69 -0.86 -18.67
N ARG A 191 -7.85 -0.29 -18.28
CA ARG A 191 -8.08 1.17 -18.27
C ARG A 191 -7.60 1.87 -16.98
N ARG A 192 -7.13 1.12 -16.03
CA ARG A 192 -6.55 1.62 -14.76
C ARG A 192 -5.04 1.68 -14.86
#